data_a1f7ce48e99cd53b60092ed65072e2e5
#
_entry.id   a1f7ce48e99cd53b60092ed65072e2e5
#
_cell.length_a   1.000
_cell.length_b   1.000
_cell.length_c   1.000
_cell.angle_alpha   90.00
_cell.angle_beta   90.00
_cell.angle_gamma   90.00
#
_symmetry.space_group_name_H-M   'P 1'
#
loop_
_entity.id
_entity.type
_entity.pdbx_description
1 polymer ?
#
loop_
_entity_poly.entity_id
_entity_poly.type
_entity_poly.pdbx_seq_one_letter_code
_entity_poly.pdbx_strand_id
1 'polypeptide(L)'
;MTKSSIKVCGVEEYIYPENTYDLVVSNLVLHYIENLTNVYQKVYCTLKVGGYFLFNIEHPTFTAGVNEDWIYDENGKPKYWPIDNYYYTGERETNFLGQRVIKQHHTLTQILNPLIKCGFQIEAIEEAMPPADMMGMPGMCNEMRRPMMLLVKVKKV
;
A
#
# COMPACT_ATOMS: atom_id res chain seq x y z
N MET A 1 7.79 29.91 -11.46
CA MET A 1 7.04 28.84 -12.15
C MET A 1 7.70 27.51 -11.79
N THR A 2 7.00 26.67 -11.06
CA THR A 2 7.42 25.29 -10.75
C THR A 2 7.35 24.47 -12.03
N LYS A 3 8.50 23.94 -12.47
CA LYS A 3 8.55 23.02 -13.62
C LYS A 3 8.17 21.62 -13.14
N SER A 4 7.09 21.07 -13.66
CA SER A 4 6.77 19.64 -13.52
C SER A 4 7.41 18.86 -14.67
N SER A 5 7.88 17.65 -14.38
CA SER A 5 8.36 16.70 -15.39
C SER A 5 7.72 15.34 -15.13
N ILE A 6 7.39 14.62 -16.21
CA ILE A 6 6.84 13.25 -16.14
C ILE A 6 7.87 12.32 -16.74
N LYS A 7 8.15 11.21 -16.04
CA LYS A 7 8.99 10.11 -16.55
C LYS A 7 8.19 8.81 -16.44
N VAL A 8 8.29 7.98 -17.47
CA VAL A 8 7.73 6.61 -17.47
C VAL A 8 8.88 5.66 -17.19
N CYS A 9 8.89 5.05 -16.00
CA CYS A 9 9.88 4.04 -15.60
C CYS A 9 9.33 3.22 -14.42
N GLY A 10 9.88 2.04 -14.21
CA GLY A 10 9.64 1.27 -12.99
C GLY A 10 10.17 2.02 -11.75
N VAL A 11 9.45 1.92 -10.64
CA VAL A 11 9.86 2.57 -9.39
C VAL A 11 11.21 2.03 -8.89
N GLU A 12 11.52 0.78 -9.17
CA GLU A 12 12.79 0.15 -8.82
C GLU A 12 13.93 0.55 -9.74
N GLU A 13 13.63 0.99 -10.98
CA GLU A 13 14.60 1.42 -11.99
C GLU A 13 14.87 2.92 -11.97
N TYR A 14 14.00 3.69 -11.30
CA TYR A 14 14.17 5.14 -11.21
C TYR A 14 15.51 5.49 -10.53
N ILE A 15 16.22 6.44 -11.13
CA ILE A 15 17.45 6.99 -10.54
C ILE A 15 17.04 8.06 -9.53
N TYR A 16 17.15 7.74 -8.27
CA TYR A 16 16.79 8.63 -7.16
C TYR A 16 17.94 9.60 -6.88
N PRO A 17 17.81 10.91 -7.20
CA PRO A 17 18.84 11.89 -6.87
C PRO A 17 18.92 12.09 -5.35
N GLU A 18 20.13 12.11 -4.79
CA GLU A 18 20.31 12.23 -3.33
C GLU A 18 19.90 13.59 -2.79
N ASN A 19 19.32 13.61 -1.59
CA ASN A 19 18.96 14.81 -0.81
C ASN A 19 18.24 15.90 -1.63
N THR A 20 17.32 15.49 -2.50
CA THR A 20 16.71 16.39 -3.49
C THR A 20 15.27 16.80 -3.12
N TYR A 21 14.49 15.86 -2.60
CA TYR A 21 13.06 16.09 -2.40
C TYR A 21 12.70 16.36 -0.94
N ASP A 22 11.73 17.23 -0.74
CA ASP A 22 11.12 17.50 0.56
C ASP A 22 9.97 16.54 0.87
N LEU A 23 9.37 15.98 -0.20
CA LEU A 23 8.25 15.04 -0.13
C LEU A 23 8.34 14.02 -1.25
N VAL A 24 8.15 12.75 -0.91
CA VAL A 24 7.90 11.64 -1.84
C VAL A 24 6.52 11.08 -1.52
N VAL A 25 5.72 10.84 -2.56
CA VAL A 25 4.40 10.21 -2.43
C VAL A 25 4.33 8.97 -3.32
N SER A 26 3.90 7.85 -2.77
CA SER A 26 3.59 6.63 -3.52
C SER A 26 2.14 6.25 -3.29
N ASN A 27 1.36 6.19 -4.35
CA ASN A 27 -0.05 5.84 -4.27
C ASN A 27 -0.35 4.59 -5.08
N LEU A 28 -0.76 3.52 -4.39
CA LEU A 28 -1.18 2.24 -5.00
C LEU A 28 -0.11 1.58 -5.89
N VAL A 29 1.16 1.65 -5.49
CA VAL A 29 2.31 1.09 -6.23
C VAL A 29 2.98 -0.03 -5.44
N LEU A 30 3.16 0.16 -4.12
CA LEU A 30 4.07 -0.68 -3.33
C LEU A 30 3.61 -2.13 -3.18
N HIS A 31 2.33 -2.43 -3.35
CA HIS A 31 1.84 -3.81 -3.38
C HIS A 31 2.15 -4.57 -4.67
N TYR A 32 2.86 -3.95 -5.62
CA TYR A 32 3.45 -4.64 -6.79
C TYR A 32 4.95 -4.89 -6.62
N ILE A 33 5.55 -4.43 -5.52
CA ILE A 33 7.00 -4.46 -5.29
C ILE A 33 7.36 -5.61 -4.35
N GLU A 34 8.22 -6.50 -4.82
CA GLU A 34 8.71 -7.62 -4.01
C GLU A 34 9.64 -7.15 -2.89
N ASN A 35 10.60 -6.27 -3.20
CA ASN A 35 11.59 -5.79 -2.23
C ASN A 35 11.31 -4.35 -1.77
N LEU A 36 10.37 -4.19 -0.84
CA LEU A 36 10.05 -2.89 -0.24
C LEU A 36 11.26 -2.21 0.40
N THR A 37 12.15 -2.99 1.03
CA THR A 37 13.34 -2.43 1.70
C THR A 37 14.23 -1.66 0.73
N ASN A 38 14.45 -2.19 -0.46
CA ASN A 38 15.25 -1.51 -1.48
C ASN A 38 14.62 -0.17 -1.90
N VAL A 39 13.32 -0.16 -2.14
CA VAL A 39 12.60 1.10 -2.48
C VAL A 39 12.66 2.10 -1.34
N TYR A 40 12.45 1.67 -0.09
CA TYR A 40 12.53 2.54 1.08
C TYR A 40 13.92 3.15 1.27
N GLN A 41 14.99 2.40 1.05
CA GLN A 41 16.36 2.91 1.09
C GLN A 41 16.58 4.00 0.03
N LYS A 42 16.11 3.77 -1.20
CA LYS A 42 16.19 4.77 -2.29
C LYS A 42 15.40 6.03 -1.96
N VAL A 43 14.18 5.87 -1.41
CA VAL A 43 13.36 6.99 -0.97
C VAL A 43 14.03 7.74 0.18
N TYR A 44 14.63 7.04 1.14
CA TYR A 44 15.37 7.66 2.23
C TYR A 44 16.54 8.49 1.72
N CYS A 45 17.34 7.96 0.80
CA CYS A 45 18.48 8.67 0.23
C CYS A 45 18.07 9.92 -0.57
N THR A 46 16.95 9.86 -1.30
CA THR A 46 16.51 10.98 -2.13
C THR A 46 15.84 12.12 -1.35
N LEU A 47 15.30 11.83 -0.17
CA LEU A 47 14.71 12.83 0.70
C LEU A 47 15.80 13.66 1.39
N LYS A 48 15.52 14.94 1.55
CA LYS A 48 16.28 15.82 2.47
C LYS A 48 16.01 15.44 3.92
N VAL A 49 16.92 15.76 4.83
CA VAL A 49 16.64 15.65 6.27
C VAL A 49 15.43 16.52 6.62
N GLY A 50 14.50 15.94 7.38
CA GLY A 50 13.20 16.55 7.68
C GLY A 50 12.14 16.33 6.61
N GLY A 51 12.48 15.75 5.46
CA GLY A 51 11.56 15.42 4.39
C GLY A 51 10.65 14.23 4.72
N TYR A 52 9.55 14.11 3.98
CA TYR A 52 8.49 13.15 4.25
C TYR A 52 8.34 12.13 3.13
N PHE A 53 8.01 10.90 3.51
CA PHE A 53 7.48 9.89 2.62
C PHE A 53 6.06 9.52 3.04
N LEU A 54 5.11 9.69 2.13
CA LEU A 54 3.73 9.26 2.29
C LEU A 54 3.43 8.15 1.30
N PHE A 55 2.80 7.09 1.75
CA PHE A 55 2.35 6.08 0.83
C PHE A 55 1.01 5.48 1.22
N ASN A 56 0.30 5.02 0.19
CA ASN A 56 -0.90 4.23 0.26
C ASN A 56 -0.62 2.86 -0.38
N ILE A 57 -0.82 1.80 0.36
CA ILE A 57 -0.62 0.41 -0.06
C ILE A 57 -1.86 -0.41 0.30
N GLU A 58 -2.15 -1.46 -0.45
CA GLU A 58 -3.19 -2.40 -0.03
C GLU A 58 -2.84 -3.03 1.33
N HIS A 59 -3.85 -3.05 2.21
CA HIS A 59 -3.66 -3.58 3.56
C HIS A 59 -3.39 -5.09 3.53
N PRO A 60 -2.53 -5.64 4.40
CA PRO A 60 -2.26 -7.07 4.46
C PRO A 60 -3.48 -7.98 4.64
N THR A 61 -4.53 -7.51 5.32
CA THR A 61 -5.78 -8.27 5.41
C THR A 61 -6.52 -8.35 4.08
N PHE A 62 -6.30 -7.38 3.19
CA PHE A 62 -6.87 -7.40 1.85
C PHE A 62 -6.08 -8.34 0.94
N THR A 63 -4.75 -8.21 0.88
CA THR A 63 -3.88 -9.05 0.05
C THR A 63 -3.74 -10.50 0.54
N ALA A 64 -4.08 -10.80 1.80
CA ALA A 64 -4.23 -12.15 2.33
C ALA A 64 -5.66 -12.71 2.15
N GLY A 65 -6.56 -11.95 1.55
CA GLY A 65 -7.90 -12.41 1.22
C GLY A 65 -7.87 -13.52 0.18
N VAL A 66 -8.63 -14.57 0.41
CA VAL A 66 -8.77 -15.66 -0.56
C VAL A 66 -9.48 -15.13 -1.80
N ASN A 67 -8.81 -15.16 -2.95
CA ASN A 67 -9.23 -14.57 -4.21
C ASN A 67 -9.53 -13.04 -4.15
N GLU A 68 -9.14 -12.36 -3.06
CA GLU A 68 -9.49 -10.96 -2.79
C GLU A 68 -10.98 -10.67 -2.98
N ASP A 69 -11.83 -11.60 -2.54
CA ASP A 69 -13.28 -11.51 -2.66
C ASP A 69 -13.98 -12.03 -1.39
N TRP A 70 -15.25 -11.66 -1.26
CA TRP A 70 -16.14 -12.09 -0.18
C TRP A 70 -16.57 -13.55 -0.38
N ILE A 71 -16.82 -14.24 0.73
CA ILE A 71 -17.67 -15.42 0.70
C ILE A 71 -19.11 -14.94 0.80
N TYR A 72 -19.94 -15.43 -0.12
CA TYR A 72 -21.34 -15.05 -0.24
C TYR A 72 -22.25 -16.14 0.34
N ASP A 73 -23.43 -15.73 0.80
CA ASP A 73 -24.51 -16.66 1.16
C ASP A 73 -25.30 -17.10 -0.08
N GLU A 74 -26.30 -17.95 0.14
CA GLU A 74 -27.18 -18.48 -0.92
C GLU A 74 -27.98 -17.41 -1.67
N ASN A 75 -28.12 -16.21 -1.10
CA ASN A 75 -28.80 -15.06 -1.69
C ASN A 75 -27.83 -14.07 -2.36
N GLY A 76 -26.55 -14.40 -2.45
CA GLY A 76 -25.52 -13.53 -3.00
C GLY A 76 -25.13 -12.37 -2.09
N LYS A 77 -25.40 -12.44 -0.78
CA LYS A 77 -25.03 -11.41 0.19
C LYS A 77 -23.65 -11.72 0.78
N PRO A 78 -22.75 -10.73 0.89
CA PRO A 78 -21.44 -10.92 1.51
C PRO A 78 -21.53 -11.40 2.96
N LYS A 79 -21.03 -12.60 3.23
CA LYS A 79 -21.09 -13.27 4.53
C LYS A 79 -19.88 -12.92 5.39
N TYR A 80 -18.68 -13.13 4.88
CA TYR A 80 -17.42 -12.76 5.53
C TYR A 80 -16.31 -12.64 4.50
N TRP A 81 -15.24 -11.92 4.89
CA TRP A 81 -13.99 -11.82 4.13
C TRP A 81 -13.06 -12.93 4.60
N PRO A 82 -12.68 -13.90 3.74
CA PRO A 82 -11.80 -14.97 4.14
C PRO A 82 -10.35 -14.51 4.11
N ILE A 83 -9.60 -14.73 5.20
CA ILE A 83 -8.16 -14.52 5.27
C ILE A 83 -7.50 -15.87 5.42
N ASP A 84 -6.50 -16.14 4.58
CA ASP A 84 -5.68 -17.35 4.67
C ASP A 84 -4.24 -17.05 4.24
N ASN A 85 -3.33 -17.91 4.67
CA ASN A 85 -1.91 -17.84 4.28
C ASN A 85 -1.24 -16.48 4.59
N TYR A 86 -1.66 -15.79 5.65
CA TYR A 86 -1.15 -14.45 6.00
C TYR A 86 0.38 -14.39 6.19
N TYR A 87 1.00 -15.45 6.70
CA TYR A 87 2.45 -15.50 6.91
C TYR A 87 3.22 -16.09 5.72
N TYR A 88 2.54 -16.63 4.73
CA TYR A 88 3.14 -17.02 3.46
C TYR A 88 3.13 -15.81 2.53
N THR A 89 4.20 -15.03 2.57
CA THR A 89 4.32 -13.79 1.80
C THR A 89 4.82 -14.03 0.38
N GLY A 90 4.72 -13.03 -0.49
CA GLY A 90 5.11 -13.10 -1.89
C GLY A 90 3.94 -12.96 -2.86
N GLU A 91 4.06 -13.54 -4.03
CA GLU A 91 3.12 -13.36 -5.12
C GLU A 91 1.70 -13.82 -4.79
N ARG A 92 0.74 -12.98 -5.17
CA ARG A 92 -0.69 -13.27 -5.18
C ARG A 92 -1.24 -12.94 -6.55
N GLU A 93 -1.87 -13.92 -7.16
CA GLU A 93 -2.62 -13.71 -8.38
C GLU A 93 -4.05 -13.31 -8.03
N THR A 94 -4.49 -12.20 -8.57
CA THR A 94 -5.84 -11.67 -8.35
C THR A 94 -6.47 -11.20 -9.65
N ASN A 95 -7.79 -11.09 -9.67
CA ASN A 95 -8.51 -10.47 -10.76
C ASN A 95 -8.81 -9.01 -10.42
N PHE A 96 -8.23 -8.09 -11.16
CA PHE A 96 -8.50 -6.67 -11.02
C PHE A 96 -9.07 -6.11 -12.32
N LEU A 97 -10.30 -5.57 -12.25
CA LEU A 97 -11.03 -5.05 -13.41
C LEU A 97 -11.09 -6.01 -14.62
N GLY A 98 -11.27 -7.32 -14.35
CA GLY A 98 -11.34 -8.34 -15.37
C GLY A 98 -10.00 -8.79 -15.96
N GLN A 99 -8.89 -8.30 -15.41
CA GLN A 99 -7.53 -8.69 -15.80
C GLN A 99 -6.83 -9.44 -14.68
N ARG A 100 -6.05 -10.47 -15.06
CA ARG A 100 -5.13 -11.14 -14.12
C ARG A 100 -4.00 -10.19 -13.77
N VAL A 101 -3.81 -9.95 -12.47
CA VAL A 101 -2.75 -9.09 -11.94
C VAL A 101 -1.98 -9.86 -10.88
N ILE A 102 -0.67 -9.75 -10.90
CA ILE A 102 0.20 -10.28 -9.84
C ILE A 102 0.51 -9.15 -8.88
N LYS A 103 0.23 -9.38 -7.60
CA LYS A 103 0.58 -8.49 -6.49
C LYS A 103 1.53 -9.19 -5.54
N GLN A 104 2.16 -8.44 -4.66
CA GLN A 104 3.03 -8.94 -3.61
C GLN A 104 2.34 -8.79 -2.26
N HIS A 105 2.06 -9.91 -1.62
CA HIS A 105 1.56 -9.89 -0.25
C HIS A 105 2.71 -9.72 0.73
N HIS A 106 2.61 -8.72 1.58
CA HIS A 106 3.51 -8.44 2.70
C HIS A 106 2.72 -8.43 4.00
N THR A 107 3.31 -8.90 5.09
CA THR A 107 2.74 -8.69 6.43
C THR A 107 2.92 -7.24 6.87
N LEU A 108 2.15 -6.77 7.86
CA LEU A 108 2.38 -5.45 8.48
C LEU A 108 3.83 -5.28 8.96
N THR A 109 4.42 -6.33 9.53
CA THR A 109 5.82 -6.34 9.95
C THR A 109 6.78 -6.07 8.78
N GLN A 110 6.53 -6.66 7.62
CA GLN A 110 7.36 -6.48 6.43
C GLN A 110 7.15 -5.12 5.75
N ILE A 111 6.01 -4.46 5.98
CA ILE A 111 5.76 -3.10 5.50
C ILE A 111 6.41 -2.07 6.42
N LEU A 112 6.25 -2.20 7.74
CA LEU A 112 6.59 -1.14 8.69
C LEU A 112 8.03 -1.22 9.23
N ASN A 113 8.51 -2.41 9.60
CA ASN A 113 9.84 -2.54 10.21
C ASN A 113 11.00 -2.12 9.30
N PRO A 114 10.96 -2.36 7.98
CA PRO A 114 12.02 -1.85 7.10
C PRO A 114 12.11 -0.32 7.07
N LEU A 115 11.01 0.41 7.24
CA LEU A 115 11.03 1.87 7.35
C LEU A 115 11.88 2.31 8.55
N ILE A 116 11.64 1.71 9.71
CA ILE A 116 12.39 1.99 10.95
C ILE A 116 13.87 1.64 10.76
N LYS A 117 14.16 0.48 10.16
CA LYS A 117 15.53 0.04 9.88
C LYS A 117 16.27 0.94 8.89
N CYS A 118 15.55 1.57 7.95
CA CYS A 118 16.11 2.56 7.02
C CYS A 118 16.39 3.91 7.70
N GLY A 119 15.92 4.14 8.93
CA GLY A 119 16.11 5.39 9.66
C GLY A 119 14.94 6.35 9.62
N PHE A 120 13.80 5.94 9.08
CA PHE A 120 12.59 6.75 9.14
C PHE A 120 11.97 6.76 10.54
N GLN A 121 11.42 7.90 10.92
CA GLN A 121 10.49 8.03 12.02
C GLN A 121 9.07 7.90 11.48
N ILE A 122 8.30 6.92 11.98
CA ILE A 122 6.87 6.79 11.64
C ILE A 122 6.11 7.87 12.41
N GLU A 123 5.37 8.73 11.72
CA GLU A 123 4.55 9.78 12.32
C GLU A 123 3.06 9.44 12.35
N ALA A 124 2.57 8.70 11.35
CA ALA A 124 1.18 8.27 11.31
C ALA A 124 1.03 6.96 10.53
N ILE A 125 0.09 6.15 10.99
CA ILE A 125 -0.41 4.96 10.31
C ILE A 125 -1.93 5.05 10.38
N GLU A 126 -2.59 4.87 9.26
CA GLU A 126 -4.05 4.89 9.17
C GLU A 126 -4.56 3.74 8.30
N GLU A 127 -5.48 2.98 8.84
CA GLU A 127 -6.30 2.02 8.10
C GLU A 127 -7.50 2.78 7.55
N ALA A 128 -7.46 3.11 6.25
CA ALA A 128 -8.46 3.98 5.65
C ALA A 128 -9.86 3.37 5.71
N MET A 129 -10.79 4.11 6.26
CA MET A 129 -12.22 3.78 6.28
C MET A 129 -12.96 4.56 5.17
N PRO A 130 -14.06 4.01 4.64
CA PRO A 130 -14.94 4.77 3.76
C PRO A 130 -15.43 6.05 4.44
N PRO A 131 -15.41 7.19 3.75
CA PRO A 131 -15.91 8.44 4.30
C PRO A 131 -17.43 8.37 4.52
N ALA A 132 -17.93 9.11 5.53
CA ALA A 132 -19.31 9.03 5.98
C ALA A 132 -20.34 9.38 4.89
N ASP A 133 -20.00 10.27 3.98
CA ASP A 133 -20.84 10.67 2.85
C ASP A 133 -20.98 9.60 1.76
N MET A 134 -20.05 8.62 1.72
CA MET A 134 -20.12 7.50 0.80
C MET A 134 -20.90 6.30 1.34
N MET A 135 -21.28 6.28 2.62
CA MET A 135 -21.93 5.12 3.26
C MET A 135 -23.28 4.75 2.65
N GLY A 136 -23.95 5.67 1.95
CA GLY A 136 -25.17 5.40 1.18
C GLY A 136 -24.95 4.69 -0.17
N MET A 137 -23.70 4.54 -0.61
CA MET A 137 -23.41 3.87 -1.88
C MET A 137 -23.47 2.35 -1.73
N PRO A 138 -23.94 1.62 -2.77
CA PRO A 138 -23.96 0.17 -2.75
C PRO A 138 -22.59 -0.44 -2.42
N GLY A 139 -22.55 -1.34 -1.44
CA GLY A 139 -21.33 -2.05 -1.04
C GLY A 139 -20.47 -1.33 0.01
N MET A 140 -20.59 -0.02 0.19
CA MET A 140 -19.75 0.74 1.14
C MET A 140 -19.84 0.24 2.58
N CYS A 141 -21.00 -0.20 3.04
CA CYS A 141 -21.15 -0.79 4.37
C CYS A 141 -20.30 -2.05 4.57
N ASN A 142 -20.00 -2.79 3.51
CA ASN A 142 -19.13 -3.96 3.59
C ASN A 142 -17.65 -3.56 3.74
N GLU A 143 -17.24 -2.41 3.20
CA GLU A 143 -15.87 -1.90 3.34
C GLU A 143 -15.51 -1.58 4.81
N MET A 144 -16.51 -1.32 5.66
CA MET A 144 -16.31 -1.17 7.12
C MET A 144 -15.95 -2.48 7.84
N ARG A 145 -16.02 -3.61 7.17
CA ARG A 145 -15.83 -4.92 7.79
C ARG A 145 -14.40 -5.43 7.72
N ARG A 146 -13.57 -4.77 6.93
CA ARG A 146 -12.13 -5.03 6.82
C ARG A 146 -11.40 -3.79 6.30
N PRO A 147 -10.14 -3.53 6.69
CA PRO A 147 -9.35 -2.51 6.04
C PRO A 147 -8.94 -2.96 4.62
N MET A 148 -9.09 -2.07 3.64
CA MET A 148 -8.60 -2.30 2.28
C MET A 148 -7.25 -1.67 2.07
N MET A 149 -7.03 -0.49 2.63
CA MET A 149 -5.86 0.35 2.41
C MET A 149 -5.16 0.70 3.72
N LEU A 150 -3.84 0.78 3.63
CA LEU A 150 -2.96 1.24 4.70
C LEU A 150 -2.23 2.49 4.23
N LEU A 151 -2.45 3.60 4.93
CA LEU A 151 -1.73 4.85 4.72
C LEU A 151 -0.64 5.00 5.77
N VAL A 152 0.55 5.36 5.33
CA VAL A 152 1.69 5.54 6.22
C VAL A 152 2.38 6.85 5.90
N LYS A 153 2.66 7.64 6.95
CA LYS A 153 3.47 8.84 6.89
C LYS A 153 4.73 8.65 7.72
N VAL A 154 5.87 8.82 7.07
CA VAL A 154 7.17 8.74 7.73
C VAL A 154 8.03 9.96 7.42
N LYS A 155 8.95 10.28 8.31
CA LYS A 155 9.88 11.40 8.22
C LYS A 155 11.32 10.91 8.23
N LYS A 156 12.16 11.48 7.37
CA LYS A 156 13.63 11.33 7.46
C LYS A 156 14.17 12.21 8.58
N VAL A 157 14.76 11.63 9.59
CA VAL A 157 15.38 12.31 10.73
C VAL A 157 16.89 12.35 10.61
#